data_a48cb68ba751e68a6dfa59b63554987d
#
_entry.id   a48cb68ba751e68a6dfa59b63554987d
#
_cell.length_a   1.000
_cell.length_b   1.000
_cell.length_c   1.000
_cell.angle_alpha   90.00
_cell.angle_beta   90.00
_cell.angle_gamma   90.00
#
_symmetry.space_group_name_H-M   'P 1'
#
loop_
_entity.id
_entity.type
_entity.pdbx_description
1 polymer ?
#
loop_
_entity_poly.entity_id
_entity_poly.type
_entity_poly.pdbx_seq_one_letter_code
_entity_poly.pdbx_strand_id
1 'polypeptide(L)'
;MKKFAIALMCAILLLSSFSAFAWGPEGHDVVAAIAEKHLTKKAKKALNELLDGKSIVYYSSWMDNIQNSPYWEYGYNKTKTWHYANVDKGMTYQTMPKNPDGDVVTGLEFLTRELTEN
;
A
#
# COMPACT_ATOMS: atom_id res chain seq x y z
N MET A 1 31.26 -31.14 -21.88
CA MET A 1 30.34 -31.38 -20.76
C MET A 1 30.38 -30.26 -19.70
N LYS A 2 31.56 -29.90 -19.11
CA LYS A 2 31.65 -28.85 -18.07
C LYS A 2 31.12 -27.47 -18.51
N LYS A 3 31.43 -27.03 -19.76
CA LYS A 3 30.95 -25.73 -20.31
C LYS A 3 29.43 -25.70 -20.49
N PHE A 4 28.81 -26.82 -20.82
CA PHE A 4 27.36 -26.93 -20.97
C PHE A 4 26.65 -26.88 -19.61
N ALA A 5 27.23 -27.54 -18.60
CA ALA A 5 26.70 -27.48 -17.23
C ALA A 5 26.77 -26.06 -16.62
N ILE A 6 27.87 -25.33 -16.89
CA ILE A 6 28.02 -23.95 -16.44
C ILE A 6 27.00 -23.03 -17.13
N ALA A 7 26.82 -23.17 -18.44
CA ALA A 7 25.85 -22.40 -19.20
C ALA A 7 24.41 -22.66 -18.73
N LEU A 8 24.07 -23.91 -18.44
CA LEU A 8 22.74 -24.28 -17.90
C LEU A 8 22.55 -23.73 -16.50
N MET A 9 23.55 -23.77 -15.63
CA MET A 9 23.49 -23.22 -14.28
C MET A 9 23.34 -21.69 -14.29
N CYS A 10 24.04 -20.99 -15.19
CA CYS A 10 23.86 -19.54 -15.40
C CYS A 10 22.44 -19.22 -15.93
N ALA A 11 21.90 -20.00 -16.84
CA ALA A 11 20.55 -19.83 -17.36
C ALA A 11 19.50 -20.04 -16.27
N ILE A 12 19.65 -21.01 -15.38
CA ILE A 12 18.76 -21.24 -14.24
C ILE A 12 18.84 -20.07 -13.25
N LEU A 13 20.01 -19.53 -12.96
CA LEU A 13 20.20 -18.38 -12.09
C LEU A 13 19.59 -17.09 -12.69
N LEU A 14 19.62 -16.92 -14.00
CA LEU A 14 18.99 -15.79 -14.68
C LEU A 14 17.47 -15.88 -14.73
N LEU A 15 16.92 -17.10 -14.70
CA LEU A 15 15.47 -17.35 -14.67
C LEU A 15 14.89 -17.24 -13.25
N SER A 16 15.72 -17.29 -12.22
CA SER A 16 15.29 -17.06 -10.82
C SER A 16 15.35 -15.57 -10.46
N SER A 17 14.85 -14.70 -11.31
CA SER A 17 14.50 -13.34 -10.92
C SER A 17 13.35 -13.45 -9.93
N PHE A 18 13.66 -13.62 -8.65
CA PHE A 18 12.70 -13.36 -7.59
C PHE A 18 12.35 -11.89 -7.71
N SER A 19 11.22 -11.61 -8.31
CA SER A 19 10.61 -10.31 -8.16
C SER A 19 10.46 -10.11 -6.65
N ALA A 20 11.27 -9.23 -6.07
CA ALA A 20 11.01 -8.72 -4.75
C ALA A 20 9.71 -7.93 -4.89
N PHE A 21 8.58 -8.60 -4.73
CA PHE A 21 7.30 -7.94 -4.59
C PHE A 21 7.39 -7.15 -3.29
N ALA A 22 7.58 -5.85 -3.41
CA ALA A 22 7.08 -4.94 -2.40
C ALA A 22 5.60 -5.30 -2.17
N TRP A 23 5.05 -4.98 -1.02
CA TRP A 23 3.69 -5.30 -0.63
C TRP A 23 2.71 -5.18 -1.81
N GLY A 24 2.32 -6.33 -2.35
CA GLY A 24 1.35 -6.43 -3.43
C GLY A 24 -0.08 -6.44 -2.87
N PRO A 25 -1.09 -6.68 -3.71
CA PRO A 25 -2.50 -6.73 -3.30
C PRO A 25 -2.73 -7.63 -2.07
N GLU A 26 -2.06 -8.77 -1.98
CA GLU A 26 -2.17 -9.69 -0.85
C GLU A 26 -1.69 -9.05 0.47
N GLY A 27 -0.68 -8.18 0.42
CA GLY A 27 -0.22 -7.44 1.59
C GLY A 27 -1.27 -6.46 2.08
N HIS A 28 -1.91 -5.71 1.19
CA HIS A 28 -3.02 -4.81 1.51
C HIS A 28 -4.20 -5.58 2.10
N ASP A 29 -4.55 -6.73 1.51
CA ASP A 29 -5.62 -7.59 1.98
C ASP A 29 -5.39 -8.08 3.41
N VAL A 30 -4.17 -8.51 3.74
CA VAL A 30 -3.80 -8.97 5.09
C VAL A 30 -3.96 -7.84 6.10
N VAL A 31 -3.47 -6.63 5.80
CA VAL A 31 -3.62 -5.46 6.69
C VAL A 31 -5.09 -5.13 6.90
N ALA A 32 -5.87 -5.07 5.84
CA ALA A 32 -7.30 -4.79 5.91
C ALA A 32 -8.05 -5.86 6.71
N ALA A 33 -7.75 -7.14 6.49
CA ALA A 33 -8.37 -8.25 7.22
C ALA A 33 -8.04 -8.22 8.73
N ILE A 34 -6.83 -7.82 9.10
CA ILE A 34 -6.44 -7.62 10.50
C ILE A 34 -7.23 -6.44 11.08
N ALA A 35 -7.26 -5.29 10.37
CA ALA A 35 -8.00 -4.11 10.81
C ALA A 35 -9.49 -4.41 11.04
N GLU A 36 -10.11 -5.16 10.13
CA GLU A 36 -11.53 -5.56 10.25
C GLU A 36 -11.85 -6.32 11.53
N LYS A 37 -10.92 -7.14 12.03
CA LYS A 37 -11.06 -7.89 13.30
C LYS A 37 -11.04 -6.97 14.52
N HIS A 38 -10.43 -5.82 14.43
CA HIS A 38 -10.29 -4.85 15.52
C HIS A 38 -11.34 -3.73 15.48
N LEU A 39 -12.21 -3.70 14.47
CA LEU A 39 -13.27 -2.71 14.37
C LEU A 39 -14.29 -2.85 15.53
N THR A 40 -14.66 -1.72 16.11
CA THR A 40 -15.80 -1.67 17.03
C THR A 40 -17.10 -1.98 16.28
N LYS A 41 -18.14 -2.40 16.98
CA LYS A 41 -19.47 -2.63 16.39
C LYS A 41 -20.00 -1.38 15.66
N LYS A 42 -19.76 -0.20 16.22
CA LYS A 42 -20.16 1.09 15.61
C LYS A 42 -19.42 1.35 14.31
N ALA A 43 -18.09 1.20 14.31
CA ALA A 43 -17.26 1.38 13.11
C ALA A 43 -17.63 0.37 12.01
N LYS A 44 -17.85 -0.89 12.40
CA LYS A 44 -18.26 -1.93 11.46
C LYS A 44 -19.59 -1.64 10.79
N LYS A 45 -20.56 -1.11 11.55
CA LYS A 45 -21.87 -0.70 10.99
C LYS A 45 -21.69 0.46 10.01
N ALA A 46 -20.95 1.51 10.39
CA ALA A 46 -20.73 2.67 9.53
C ALA A 46 -20.01 2.28 8.23
N LEU A 47 -18.96 1.45 8.32
CA LEU A 47 -18.23 0.96 7.13
C LEU A 47 -19.13 0.09 6.25
N ASN A 48 -19.98 -0.76 6.82
CA ASN A 48 -20.91 -1.57 6.04
C ASN A 48 -21.90 -0.70 5.23
N GLU A 49 -22.36 0.40 5.81
CA GLU A 49 -23.23 1.36 5.12
C GLU A 49 -22.48 2.12 4.03
N LEU A 50 -21.27 2.63 4.33
CA LEU A 50 -20.44 3.36 3.36
C LEU A 50 -19.94 2.52 2.19
N LEU A 51 -19.64 1.25 2.43
CA LEU A 51 -19.06 0.33 1.45
C LEU A 51 -20.09 -0.58 0.77
N ASP A 52 -21.38 -0.26 0.90
CA ASP A 52 -22.47 -1.05 0.32
C ASP A 52 -22.38 -2.55 0.68
N GLY A 53 -22.17 -2.83 1.96
CA GLY A 53 -22.06 -4.18 2.52
C GLY A 53 -20.75 -4.92 2.20
N LYS A 54 -19.81 -4.28 1.51
CA LYS A 54 -18.52 -4.90 1.19
C LYS A 54 -17.52 -4.75 2.34
N SER A 55 -16.61 -5.71 2.44
CA SER A 55 -15.49 -5.67 3.36
C SER A 55 -14.48 -4.58 2.98
N ILE A 56 -13.76 -4.02 3.96
CA ILE A 56 -12.62 -3.14 3.68
C ILE A 56 -11.50 -3.86 2.91
N VAL A 57 -11.42 -5.18 3.00
CA VAL A 57 -10.48 -5.99 2.20
C VAL A 57 -10.77 -5.83 0.71
N TYR A 58 -12.04 -5.76 0.31
CA TYR A 58 -12.42 -5.54 -1.09
C TYR A 58 -11.85 -4.25 -1.68
N TYR A 59 -11.66 -3.22 -0.85
CA TYR A 59 -11.13 -1.92 -1.25
C TYR A 59 -9.67 -1.71 -0.86
N SER A 60 -8.99 -2.71 -0.28
CA SER A 60 -7.64 -2.59 0.27
C SER A 60 -6.62 -2.06 -0.73
N SER A 61 -6.71 -2.45 -2.00
CA SER A 61 -5.83 -2.02 -3.09
C SER A 61 -6.43 -0.91 -3.95
N TRP A 62 -7.52 -0.26 -3.49
CA TRP A 62 -8.22 0.74 -4.31
C TRP A 62 -7.32 1.91 -4.70
N MET A 63 -6.50 2.42 -3.78
CA MET A 63 -5.60 3.54 -4.05
C MET A 63 -4.52 3.21 -5.08
N ASP A 64 -4.04 1.96 -5.14
CA ASP A 64 -3.13 1.51 -6.20
C ASP A 64 -3.85 1.40 -7.54
N ASN A 65 -5.05 0.88 -7.52
CA ASN A 65 -5.82 0.62 -8.74
C ASN A 65 -6.32 1.93 -9.39
N ILE A 66 -6.64 2.96 -8.61
CA ILE A 66 -7.12 4.24 -9.14
C ILE A 66 -6.09 4.95 -10.02
N GLN A 67 -4.80 4.64 -9.87
CA GLN A 67 -3.72 5.18 -10.70
C GLN A 67 -3.92 4.87 -12.20
N ASN A 68 -4.64 3.80 -12.50
CA ASN A 68 -4.95 3.37 -13.85
C ASN A 68 -6.33 3.81 -14.34
N SER A 69 -6.99 4.70 -13.60
CA SER A 69 -8.33 5.19 -13.90
C SER A 69 -8.31 6.65 -14.36
N PRO A 70 -9.32 7.10 -15.12
CA PRO A 70 -9.46 8.51 -15.48
C PRO A 70 -9.56 9.45 -14.27
N TYR A 71 -9.99 8.95 -13.12
CA TYR A 71 -10.10 9.73 -11.88
C TYR A 71 -8.75 10.13 -11.28
N TRP A 72 -7.64 9.51 -11.70
CA TRP A 72 -6.31 9.86 -11.25
C TRP A 72 -5.99 11.34 -11.45
N GLU A 73 -6.37 11.90 -12.58
CA GLU A 73 -6.12 13.31 -12.94
C GLU A 73 -6.99 14.29 -12.15
N TYR A 74 -8.09 13.84 -11.55
CA TYR A 74 -8.99 14.68 -10.73
C TYR A 74 -8.49 14.95 -9.31
N GLY A 75 -7.19 14.80 -9.06
CA GLY A 75 -6.56 15.14 -7.78
C GLY A 75 -6.10 13.94 -6.97
N TYR A 76 -6.46 12.72 -7.36
CA TYR A 76 -6.00 11.50 -6.69
C TYR A 76 -4.50 11.22 -6.89
N ASN A 77 -3.86 11.83 -7.89
CA ASN A 77 -2.41 11.79 -8.09
C ASN A 77 -1.63 12.32 -6.87
N LYS A 78 -2.23 13.19 -6.06
CA LYS A 78 -1.65 13.67 -4.79
C LYS A 78 -1.46 12.56 -3.78
N THR A 79 -2.23 11.48 -3.85
CA THR A 79 -2.13 10.34 -2.92
C THR A 79 -1.01 9.37 -3.27
N LYS A 80 -0.28 9.58 -4.37
CA LYS A 80 0.78 8.68 -4.84
C LYS A 80 1.85 8.43 -3.78
N THR A 81 2.23 9.45 -3.04
CA THR A 81 3.26 9.35 -1.99
C THR A 81 2.72 8.86 -0.65
N TRP A 82 1.40 8.75 -0.49
CA TRP A 82 0.75 8.32 0.75
C TRP A 82 0.80 6.81 0.99
N HIS A 83 1.45 6.06 0.09
CA HIS A 83 1.62 4.61 0.21
C HIS A 83 2.85 4.21 1.03
N TYR A 84 3.80 5.14 1.29
CA TYR A 84 5.07 4.81 1.93
C TYR A 84 5.66 6.00 2.71
N ALA A 85 6.59 5.68 3.60
CA ALA A 85 7.52 6.62 4.19
C ALA A 85 8.91 5.98 4.17
N ASN A 86 9.82 6.50 3.34
CA ASN A 86 11.17 5.97 3.23
C ASN A 86 12.06 6.60 4.30
N VAL A 87 12.49 5.80 5.26
CA VAL A 87 13.39 6.23 6.34
C VAL A 87 14.80 5.73 6.04
N ASP A 88 15.73 6.65 5.81
CA ASP A 88 17.11 6.32 5.52
C ASP A 88 17.80 5.66 6.70
N LYS A 89 18.85 4.87 6.40
CA LYS A 89 19.63 4.18 7.42
C LYS A 89 20.18 5.17 8.44
N GLY A 90 19.90 4.93 9.71
CA GLY A 90 20.37 5.76 10.84
C GLY A 90 19.45 6.95 11.15
N MET A 91 18.36 7.12 10.42
CA MET A 91 17.33 8.12 10.72
C MET A 91 16.09 7.47 11.36
N THR A 92 15.25 8.31 11.93
CA THR A 92 13.88 7.98 12.34
C THR A 92 12.91 8.79 11.49
N TYR A 93 11.63 8.46 11.53
CA TYR A 93 10.61 9.26 10.85
C TYR A 93 10.65 10.75 11.28
N GLN A 94 10.95 11.03 12.54
CA GLN A 94 11.03 12.40 13.07
C GLN A 94 12.24 13.18 12.55
N THR A 95 13.36 12.50 12.27
CA THR A 95 14.63 13.13 11.88
C THR A 95 14.88 13.11 10.37
N MET A 96 14.12 12.30 9.61
CA MET A 96 14.27 12.24 8.16
C MET A 96 13.75 13.50 7.47
N PRO A 97 14.29 13.88 6.29
CA PRO A 97 13.67 14.88 5.42
C PRO A 97 12.26 14.45 5.03
N LYS A 98 11.29 15.38 5.13
CA LYS A 98 9.91 15.11 4.76
C LYS A 98 9.68 15.32 3.28
N ASN A 99 8.86 14.45 2.68
CA ASN A 99 8.40 14.63 1.32
C ASN A 99 7.44 15.85 1.27
N PRO A 100 7.68 16.86 0.43
CA PRO A 100 6.79 18.01 0.32
C PRO A 100 5.36 17.63 -0.15
N ASP A 101 5.22 16.52 -0.89
CA ASP A 101 3.93 16.00 -1.33
C ASP A 101 3.24 15.10 -0.29
N GLY A 102 3.83 15.00 0.91
CA GLY A 102 3.35 14.14 1.99
C GLY A 102 3.84 12.69 1.85
N ASP A 103 3.50 11.88 2.84
CA ASP A 103 3.82 10.46 2.93
C ASP A 103 2.66 9.70 3.62
N VAL A 104 2.81 8.41 3.87
CA VAL A 104 1.75 7.59 4.50
C VAL A 104 1.34 8.11 5.89
N VAL A 105 2.26 8.69 6.65
CA VAL A 105 1.95 9.21 8.01
C VAL A 105 1.10 10.47 7.89
N THR A 106 1.52 11.44 7.07
CA THR A 106 0.76 12.67 6.84
C THR A 106 -0.59 12.40 6.16
N GLY A 107 -0.65 11.41 5.26
CA GLY A 107 -1.89 10.94 4.66
C GLY A 107 -2.87 10.38 5.69
N LEU A 108 -2.39 9.54 6.61
CA LEU A 108 -3.21 8.98 7.70
C LEU A 108 -3.70 10.07 8.67
N GLU A 109 -2.84 11.04 9.01
CA GLU A 109 -3.21 12.19 9.85
C GLU A 109 -4.31 13.02 9.19
N PHE A 110 -4.16 13.32 7.89
CA PHE A 110 -5.16 14.05 7.11
C PHE A 110 -6.51 13.31 7.11
N LEU A 111 -6.51 12.03 6.72
CA LEU A 111 -7.74 11.23 6.64
C LEU A 111 -8.40 11.04 8.00
N THR A 112 -7.63 10.88 9.06
CA THR A 112 -8.16 10.78 10.42
C THR A 112 -8.88 12.06 10.83
N ARG A 113 -8.30 13.21 10.53
CA ARG A 113 -8.92 14.51 10.80
C ARG A 113 -10.23 14.67 10.01
N GLU A 114 -10.22 14.40 8.71
CA GLU A 114 -11.42 14.49 7.87
C GLU A 114 -12.58 13.62 8.40
N LEU A 115 -12.27 12.43 8.92
CA LEU A 115 -13.28 11.53 9.48
C LEU A 115 -13.75 11.90 10.89
N THR A 116 -13.04 12.77 11.60
CA THR A 116 -13.39 13.16 12.98
C THR A 116 -14.01 14.54 13.07
N GLU A 117 -13.74 15.44 12.14
CA GLU A 117 -14.17 16.83 12.16
C GLU A 117 -15.36 17.11 11.22
N ASN A 118 -15.65 16.20 10.29
CA ASN A 118 -16.78 16.25 9.35
C ASN A 118 -17.76 15.10 9.58
#